data_1778a81b67cb0162b046f6284916b8de
#
_entry.id   1778a81b67cb0162b046f6284916b8de
#
_cell.length_a   1.000
_cell.length_b   1.000
_cell.length_c   1.000
_cell.angle_alpha   90.00
_cell.angle_beta   90.00
_cell.angle_gamma   90.00
#
_symmetry.space_group_name_H-M   'P 1'
#
loop_
_entity.id
_entity.type
_entity.pdbx_description
1 polymer ?
#
loop_
_entity_poly.entity_id
_entity_poly.type
_entity_poly.pdbx_seq_one_letter_code
_entity_poly.pdbx_strand_id
1 'polypeptide(L)'
;MTRTLQTVIFLTLFSQTAWGDNLAEVQLVSKLDDQRGYCIDIRGHKDRAKVQRGLQAHTCYSYQGQIGVDQAFDVHLVATGRFYLPYFDVCMAAENSSQGSRLILIRCAEQNLQKFVLNSANEIRLVVNNELCLVVNDGKSKEGGGGTPIHLMRRLTLENCATTKGKYKHWRLGN
;
A
#
# COMPACT_ATOMS: atom_id res chain seq x y z
N MET A 1 -57.88 -40.34 -1.62
CA MET A 1 -56.97 -39.63 -2.54
C MET A 1 -56.19 -38.60 -1.68
N THR A 2 -55.03 -39.00 -1.21
CA THR A 2 -54.16 -38.16 -0.34
C THR A 2 -53.05 -37.58 -1.19
N ARG A 3 -53.03 -36.23 -1.40
CA ARG A 3 -51.97 -35.53 -2.12
C ARG A 3 -50.87 -35.15 -1.13
N THR A 4 -49.70 -35.77 -1.29
CA THR A 4 -48.47 -35.40 -0.57
C THR A 4 -47.84 -34.18 -1.21
N LEU A 5 -47.75 -33.09 -0.44
CA LEU A 5 -47.02 -31.85 -0.85
C LEU A 5 -45.53 -32.08 -0.58
N GLN A 6 -44.72 -32.12 -1.64
CA GLN A 6 -43.26 -32.10 -1.52
C GLN A 6 -42.76 -30.66 -1.44
N THR A 7 -42.21 -30.28 -0.29
CA THR A 7 -41.58 -28.99 -0.08
C THR A 7 -40.14 -29.08 -0.61
N VAL A 8 -39.84 -28.36 -1.67
CA VAL A 8 -38.48 -28.20 -2.19
C VAL A 8 -37.79 -27.09 -1.45
N ILE A 9 -36.80 -27.45 -0.63
CA ILE A 9 -35.94 -26.48 0.06
C ILE A 9 -34.80 -26.06 -0.88
N PHE A 10 -34.83 -24.81 -1.36
CA PHE A 10 -33.71 -24.20 -2.07
C PHE A 10 -32.63 -23.79 -1.08
N LEU A 11 -31.53 -24.52 -1.00
CA LEU A 11 -30.31 -24.10 -0.31
C LEU A 11 -29.59 -23.06 -1.19
N THR A 12 -29.70 -21.78 -0.85
CA THR A 12 -28.87 -20.74 -1.42
C THR A 12 -27.47 -20.81 -0.79
N LEU A 13 -26.51 -21.32 -1.54
CA LEU A 13 -25.09 -21.24 -1.20
C LEU A 13 -24.63 -19.80 -1.28
N PHE A 14 -24.51 -19.13 -0.14
CA PHE A 14 -23.78 -17.86 -0.04
C PHE A 14 -22.28 -18.17 -0.20
N SER A 15 -21.71 -17.89 -1.36
CA SER A 15 -20.26 -17.82 -1.53
C SER A 15 -19.73 -16.67 -0.68
N GLN A 16 -19.15 -16.98 0.47
CA GLN A 16 -18.32 -16.03 1.21
C GLN A 16 -17.01 -15.86 0.40
N THR A 17 -16.89 -14.73 -0.29
CA THR A 17 -15.62 -14.34 -0.89
C THR A 17 -14.65 -14.08 0.27
N ALA A 18 -13.68 -14.97 0.44
CA ALA A 18 -12.57 -14.77 1.36
C ALA A 18 -11.75 -13.54 0.90
N TRP A 19 -11.85 -12.44 1.62
CA TRP A 19 -11.13 -11.19 1.36
C TRP A 19 -9.66 -11.24 1.81
N GLY A 20 -9.17 -12.42 2.32
CA GLY A 20 -7.88 -12.55 3.00
C GLY A 20 -6.65 -12.83 2.12
N ASP A 21 -6.80 -13.41 0.94
CA ASP A 21 -5.68 -14.06 0.25
C ASP A 21 -4.90 -13.18 -0.74
N ASN A 22 -5.27 -11.90 -0.92
CA ASN A 22 -4.71 -11.02 -1.95
C ASN A 22 -4.17 -9.69 -1.42
N LEU A 23 -3.85 -9.60 -0.14
CA LEU A 23 -3.32 -8.38 0.46
C LEU A 23 -1.83 -8.54 0.77
N ALA A 24 -1.04 -7.51 0.46
CA ALA A 24 0.38 -7.46 0.78
C ALA A 24 0.81 -6.07 1.24
N GLU A 25 1.85 -6.02 2.06
CA GLU A 25 2.61 -4.81 2.29
C GLU A 25 3.45 -4.47 1.05
N VAL A 26 3.54 -3.18 0.72
CA VAL A 26 4.52 -2.69 -0.26
C VAL A 26 5.77 -2.27 0.51
N GLN A 27 6.80 -3.13 0.47
CA GLN A 27 7.99 -3.04 1.29
C GLN A 27 9.16 -2.43 0.54
N LEU A 28 9.91 -1.54 1.18
CA LEU A 28 11.24 -1.14 0.70
C LEU A 28 12.19 -2.34 0.79
N VAL A 29 12.92 -2.63 -0.27
CA VAL A 29 13.87 -3.76 -0.31
C VAL A 29 14.98 -3.59 0.73
N SER A 30 15.48 -2.36 0.87
CA SER A 30 16.49 -2.02 1.88
C SER A 30 15.83 -1.79 3.25
N LYS A 31 16.36 -2.39 4.28
CA LYS A 31 15.89 -2.20 5.66
C LYS A 31 16.29 -0.86 6.27
N LEU A 32 17.25 -0.16 5.64
CA LEU A 32 17.82 1.11 6.12
C LEU A 32 18.34 0.99 7.57
N ASP A 33 17.74 1.75 8.49
CA ASP A 33 18.09 1.85 9.89
C ASP A 33 17.17 1.05 10.84
N ASP A 34 16.24 0.22 10.28
CA ASP A 34 15.35 -0.63 11.09
C ASP A 34 15.24 -2.03 10.48
N GLN A 35 15.58 -3.07 11.24
CA GLN A 35 15.56 -4.47 10.76
C GLN A 35 14.17 -4.97 10.37
N ARG A 36 13.09 -4.35 10.84
CA ARG A 36 11.71 -4.61 10.43
C ARG A 36 11.44 -4.11 9.00
N GLY A 37 12.27 -3.18 8.49
CA GLY A 37 12.09 -2.53 7.19
C GLY A 37 11.00 -1.48 7.20
N TYR A 38 10.75 -0.90 6.02
CA TYR A 38 9.78 0.16 5.80
C TYR A 38 8.74 -0.25 4.76
N CYS A 39 7.49 0.00 5.08
CA CYS A 39 6.33 -0.25 4.22
C CYS A 39 5.62 1.06 3.89
N ILE A 40 4.94 1.12 2.74
CA ILE A 40 4.03 2.22 2.44
C ILE A 40 2.85 2.13 3.42
N ASP A 41 2.51 3.24 4.06
CA ASP A 41 1.64 3.30 5.21
C ASP A 41 0.76 4.55 5.18
N ILE A 42 -0.49 4.45 5.59
CA ILE A 42 -1.34 5.61 5.82
C ILE A 42 -0.95 6.24 7.17
N ARG A 43 -0.72 7.54 7.19
CA ARG A 43 -0.36 8.24 8.44
C ARG A 43 -1.42 8.08 9.52
N GLY A 44 -1.06 7.45 10.62
CA GLY A 44 -1.95 7.19 11.76
C GLY A 44 -1.63 5.87 12.43
N HIS A 45 -2.65 5.07 12.72
CA HIS A 45 -2.46 3.77 13.35
C HIS A 45 -3.57 2.81 12.93
N LYS A 46 -3.23 1.82 12.12
CA LYS A 46 -4.11 0.73 11.67
C LYS A 46 -5.47 1.27 11.18
N ASP A 47 -6.58 0.77 11.74
CA ASP A 47 -7.97 1.15 11.45
C ASP A 47 -8.31 2.63 11.73
N ARG A 48 -7.51 3.28 12.58
CA ARG A 48 -7.65 4.71 12.91
C ARG A 48 -6.71 5.61 12.10
N ALA A 49 -6.09 5.09 11.05
CA ALA A 49 -5.26 5.87 10.15
C ALA A 49 -6.03 7.02 9.48
N LYS A 50 -5.35 8.11 9.17
CA LYS A 50 -5.97 9.35 8.68
C LYS A 50 -5.70 9.51 7.19
N VAL A 51 -6.62 9.04 6.35
CA VAL A 51 -6.54 9.10 4.87
C VAL A 51 -6.13 10.48 4.36
N GLN A 52 -6.70 11.55 4.92
CA GLN A 52 -6.41 12.94 4.53
C GLN A 52 -4.99 13.40 4.85
N ARG A 53 -4.22 12.65 5.63
CA ARG A 53 -2.80 12.94 5.90
C ARG A 53 -1.85 12.36 4.85
N GLY A 54 -2.37 11.55 3.92
CA GLY A 54 -1.61 10.87 2.87
C GLY A 54 -0.69 9.78 3.41
N LEU A 55 0.28 9.40 2.58
CA LEU A 55 1.17 8.28 2.82
C LEU A 55 2.51 8.68 3.44
N GLN A 56 3.14 7.71 4.07
CA GLN A 56 4.50 7.74 4.61
C GLN A 56 5.16 6.38 4.44
N ALA A 57 6.47 6.27 4.64
CA ALA A 57 7.12 5.02 4.93
C ALA A 57 7.13 4.82 6.45
N HIS A 58 6.69 3.66 6.91
CA HIS A 58 6.59 3.31 8.32
C HIS A 58 7.13 1.88 8.52
N THR A 59 7.65 1.58 9.69
CA THR A 59 8.07 0.21 10.03
C THR A 59 6.97 -0.78 9.66
N CYS A 60 7.31 -1.83 8.90
CA CYS A 60 6.34 -2.84 8.47
C CYS A 60 5.72 -3.57 9.66
N TYR A 61 4.45 -3.94 9.56
CA TYR A 61 3.75 -4.69 10.62
C TYR A 61 3.91 -6.21 10.50
N SER A 62 4.30 -6.72 9.35
CA SER A 62 4.44 -8.17 9.10
C SER A 62 5.38 -8.89 10.07
N TYR A 63 6.31 -8.18 10.73
CA TYR A 63 7.15 -8.76 11.79
C TYR A 63 6.32 -9.27 13.00
N GLN A 64 5.06 -8.85 13.13
CA GLN A 64 4.11 -9.30 14.15
C GLN A 64 3.27 -10.50 13.70
N GLY A 65 3.55 -11.04 12.51
CA GLY A 65 2.81 -12.17 11.94
C GLY A 65 1.50 -11.79 11.23
N GLN A 66 1.19 -10.49 11.11
CA GLN A 66 0.01 -10.01 10.39
C GLN A 66 0.25 -8.63 9.79
N ILE A 67 -0.45 -8.33 8.69
CA ILE A 67 -0.39 -7.04 8.00
C ILE A 67 -1.36 -6.05 8.69
N GLY A 68 -0.95 -4.80 8.89
CA GLY A 68 -1.85 -3.73 9.31
C GLY A 68 -2.74 -3.28 8.15
N VAL A 69 -4.02 -2.98 8.41
CA VAL A 69 -4.97 -2.54 7.36
C VAL A 69 -4.54 -1.25 6.66
N ASP A 70 -3.73 -0.42 7.32
CA ASP A 70 -3.13 0.82 6.81
C ASP A 70 -1.88 0.60 5.95
N GLN A 71 -1.40 -0.65 5.84
CA GLN A 71 -0.30 -1.10 4.97
C GLN A 71 -0.74 -2.18 3.98
N ALA A 72 -2.02 -2.59 4.00
CA ALA A 72 -2.54 -3.71 3.24
C ALA A 72 -3.05 -3.26 1.86
N PHE A 73 -2.27 -3.53 0.81
CA PHE A 73 -2.62 -3.24 -0.58
C PHE A 73 -3.14 -4.48 -1.29
N ASP A 74 -4.11 -4.29 -2.18
CA ASP A 74 -4.61 -5.35 -3.08
C ASP A 74 -3.55 -5.69 -4.14
N VAL A 75 -3.02 -6.91 -4.09
CA VAL A 75 -1.94 -7.38 -4.97
C VAL A 75 -2.32 -7.36 -6.44
N HIS A 76 -3.57 -7.74 -6.77
CA HIS A 76 -4.04 -7.77 -8.15
C HIS A 76 -4.14 -6.36 -8.73
N LEU A 77 -4.63 -5.41 -7.95
CA LEU A 77 -4.72 -4.03 -8.41
C LEU A 77 -3.33 -3.37 -8.49
N VAL A 78 -2.40 -3.68 -7.59
CA VAL A 78 -0.99 -3.25 -7.71
C VAL A 78 -0.38 -3.76 -9.01
N ALA A 79 -0.61 -5.02 -9.39
CA ALA A 79 -0.12 -5.60 -10.64
C ALA A 79 -0.67 -4.88 -11.90
N THR A 80 -1.85 -4.26 -11.80
CA THR A 80 -2.44 -3.42 -12.87
C THR A 80 -2.10 -1.94 -12.76
N GLY A 81 -1.24 -1.57 -11.83
CA GLY A 81 -0.76 -0.19 -11.65
C GLY A 81 -1.58 0.67 -10.70
N ARG A 82 -2.51 0.07 -9.96
CA ARG A 82 -3.37 0.78 -9.01
C ARG A 82 -3.07 0.32 -7.58
N PHE A 83 -2.54 1.19 -6.76
CA PHE A 83 -2.19 0.92 -5.37
C PHE A 83 -3.40 1.20 -4.47
N TYR A 84 -4.28 0.21 -4.34
CA TYR A 84 -5.56 0.27 -3.63
C TYR A 84 -5.45 -0.29 -2.21
N LEU A 85 -6.03 0.41 -1.24
CA LEU A 85 -6.15 -0.02 0.16
C LEU A 85 -7.62 -0.33 0.46
N PRO A 86 -8.03 -1.61 0.44
CA PRO A 86 -9.43 -2.01 0.48
C PRO A 86 -10.18 -1.58 1.74
N TYR A 87 -9.51 -1.62 2.90
CA TYR A 87 -10.14 -1.25 4.16
C TYR A 87 -10.64 0.20 4.18
N PHE A 88 -9.92 1.10 3.50
CA PHE A 88 -10.24 2.54 3.44
C PHE A 88 -10.96 2.95 2.16
N ASP A 89 -11.13 2.04 1.21
CA ASP A 89 -11.70 2.30 -0.12
C ASP A 89 -11.02 3.47 -0.85
N VAL A 90 -9.69 3.50 -0.84
CA VAL A 90 -8.89 4.56 -1.44
C VAL A 90 -7.71 4.03 -2.24
N CYS A 91 -7.29 4.83 -3.24
CA CYS A 91 -6.09 4.58 -4.03
C CYS A 91 -5.01 5.61 -3.75
N MET A 92 -3.75 5.16 -3.82
CA MET A 92 -2.59 6.05 -3.86
C MET A 92 -2.64 6.92 -5.12
N ALA A 93 -2.36 8.20 -4.95
CA ALA A 93 -2.21 9.15 -6.03
C ALA A 93 -1.00 10.07 -5.77
N ALA A 94 -0.35 10.54 -6.82
CA ALA A 94 0.54 11.68 -6.73
C ALA A 94 -0.26 12.97 -6.57
N GLU A 95 0.21 13.91 -5.72
CA GLU A 95 -0.40 15.23 -5.61
C GLU A 95 -0.25 16.03 -6.91
N ASN A 96 0.87 15.82 -7.61
CA ASN A 96 1.15 16.33 -8.94
C ASN A 96 2.24 15.48 -9.63
N SER A 97 2.59 15.78 -10.89
CA SER A 97 3.59 15.04 -11.68
C SER A 97 4.99 15.67 -11.65
N SER A 98 5.35 16.36 -10.56
CA SER A 98 6.66 17.01 -10.40
C SER A 98 7.49 16.33 -9.33
N GLN A 99 8.80 16.52 -9.39
CA GLN A 99 9.72 16.10 -8.33
C GLN A 99 9.34 16.75 -6.99
N GLY A 100 9.46 15.98 -5.91
CA GLY A 100 9.06 16.40 -4.56
C GLY A 100 7.55 16.20 -4.29
N SER A 101 6.76 15.74 -5.27
CA SER A 101 5.33 15.48 -5.09
C SER A 101 5.10 14.49 -3.96
N ARG A 102 4.11 14.80 -3.11
CA ARG A 102 3.66 13.90 -2.04
C ARG A 102 2.71 12.84 -2.60
N LEU A 103 2.55 11.74 -1.85
CA LEU A 103 1.57 10.72 -2.11
C LEU A 103 0.36 10.98 -1.23
N ILE A 104 -0.78 11.15 -1.88
CA ILE A 104 -2.09 11.36 -1.26
C ILE A 104 -2.97 10.12 -1.46
N LEU A 105 -4.10 10.10 -0.79
CA LEU A 105 -5.09 9.04 -0.89
C LEU A 105 -6.42 9.67 -1.29
N ILE A 106 -6.98 9.18 -2.37
CA ILE A 106 -8.28 9.65 -2.90
C ILE A 106 -9.10 8.44 -3.38
N ARG A 107 -10.38 8.65 -3.63
CA ARG A 107 -11.22 7.62 -4.24
C ARG A 107 -10.60 7.13 -5.54
N CYS A 108 -10.62 5.82 -5.76
CA CYS A 108 -10.07 5.22 -6.96
C CYS A 108 -10.82 5.67 -8.23
N ALA A 109 -10.08 6.10 -9.23
CA ALA A 109 -10.60 6.54 -10.52
C ALA A 109 -9.55 6.31 -11.62
N GLU A 110 -9.97 6.38 -12.89
CA GLU A 110 -9.08 6.28 -14.06
C GLU A 110 -8.34 7.62 -14.30
N GLN A 111 -7.58 8.08 -13.32
CA GLN A 111 -6.82 9.32 -13.37
C GLN A 111 -5.33 9.05 -13.54
N ASN A 112 -4.63 9.85 -14.34
CA ASN A 112 -3.20 9.67 -14.64
C ASN A 112 -2.31 9.73 -13.40
N LEU A 113 -2.67 10.54 -12.39
CA LEU A 113 -1.92 10.66 -11.13
C LEU A 113 -2.13 9.48 -10.17
N GLN A 114 -3.04 8.54 -10.46
CA GLN A 114 -3.25 7.29 -9.73
C GLN A 114 -2.60 6.07 -10.41
N LYS A 115 -2.00 6.25 -11.58
CA LYS A 115 -1.39 5.15 -12.35
C LYS A 115 0.10 5.08 -12.08
N PHE A 116 0.50 3.98 -11.47
CA PHE A 116 1.90 3.67 -11.16
C PHE A 116 2.26 2.32 -11.77
N VAL A 117 3.54 2.04 -11.89
CA VAL A 117 4.05 0.73 -12.29
C VAL A 117 5.16 0.31 -11.32
N LEU A 118 5.01 -0.87 -10.72
CA LEU A 118 6.10 -1.57 -10.06
C LEU A 118 6.81 -2.38 -11.16
N ASN A 119 7.95 -1.90 -11.61
CA ASN A 119 8.68 -2.48 -12.73
C ASN A 119 9.65 -3.61 -12.31
N SER A 120 10.27 -4.26 -13.29
CA SER A 120 11.25 -5.35 -13.07
C SER A 120 12.53 -4.90 -12.36
N ALA A 121 12.82 -3.60 -12.32
CA ALA A 121 13.92 -3.03 -11.53
C ALA A 121 13.52 -2.74 -10.08
N ASN A 122 12.33 -3.19 -9.66
CA ASN A 122 11.77 -2.92 -8.32
C ASN A 122 11.50 -1.43 -8.04
N GLU A 123 11.25 -0.62 -9.06
CA GLU A 123 10.90 0.79 -8.89
C GLU A 123 9.39 0.98 -9.08
N ILE A 124 8.76 1.76 -8.22
CA ILE A 124 7.38 2.22 -8.39
C ILE A 124 7.44 3.57 -9.10
N ARG A 125 7.08 3.61 -10.39
CA ARG A 125 7.14 4.81 -11.22
C ARG A 125 5.76 5.38 -11.50
N LEU A 126 5.66 6.71 -11.55
CA LEU A 126 4.44 7.40 -11.98
C LEU A 126 4.30 7.29 -13.51
N VAL A 127 3.20 6.71 -14.00
CA VAL A 127 3.04 6.43 -15.44
C VAL A 127 3.08 7.69 -16.30
N VAL A 128 2.42 8.77 -15.87
CA VAL A 128 2.35 10.04 -16.62
C VAL A 128 3.69 10.79 -16.65
N ASN A 129 4.61 10.46 -15.74
CA ASN A 129 5.99 10.96 -15.73
C ASN A 129 6.91 9.85 -15.20
N ASN A 130 7.39 8.98 -16.10
CA ASN A 130 8.16 7.80 -15.77
C ASN A 130 9.61 8.09 -15.34
N GLU A 131 10.05 9.33 -15.35
CA GLU A 131 11.32 9.75 -14.75
C GLU A 131 11.22 9.82 -13.21
N LEU A 132 9.99 9.88 -12.67
CA LEU A 132 9.74 9.96 -11.26
C LEU A 132 9.40 8.60 -10.67
N CYS A 133 10.06 8.25 -9.57
CA CYS A 133 9.77 7.06 -8.78
C CYS A 133 9.48 7.40 -7.31
N LEU A 134 8.77 6.48 -6.67
CA LEU A 134 8.47 6.56 -5.25
C LEU A 134 9.74 6.35 -4.43
N VAL A 135 10.05 7.30 -3.57
CA VAL A 135 11.30 7.36 -2.82
C VAL A 135 11.03 7.58 -1.33
N VAL A 136 11.73 6.81 -0.50
CA VAL A 136 11.85 7.08 0.92
C VAL A 136 12.93 8.14 1.13
N ASN A 137 12.63 9.20 1.86
CA ASN A 137 13.59 10.26 2.18
C ASN A 137 14.86 9.70 2.86
N ASP A 138 16.01 10.21 2.48
CA ASP A 138 17.34 9.77 2.93
C ASP A 138 17.77 10.31 4.30
N GLY A 139 17.00 11.25 4.88
CA GLY A 139 17.24 11.79 6.22
C GLY A 139 17.08 10.73 7.33
N LYS A 140 17.26 11.17 8.56
CA LYS A 140 16.99 10.32 9.73
C LYS A 140 15.51 9.98 9.83
N SER A 141 15.19 8.76 10.25
CA SER A 141 13.83 8.36 10.63
C SER A 141 13.34 9.18 11.83
N LYS A 142 12.03 9.29 11.94
CA LYS A 142 11.36 9.88 13.10
C LYS A 142 10.68 8.77 13.89
N GLU A 143 10.70 8.88 15.21
CA GLU A 143 9.97 7.97 16.08
C GLU A 143 8.46 8.18 15.94
N GLY A 144 7.73 7.08 15.96
CA GLY A 144 6.28 7.05 16.02
C GLY A 144 5.74 7.19 17.45
N GLY A 145 4.43 7.10 17.59
CA GLY A 145 3.75 7.22 18.87
C GLY A 145 3.66 5.92 19.69
N GLY A 146 4.25 4.80 19.24
CA GLY A 146 4.12 3.52 19.94
C GLY A 146 4.94 2.39 19.34
N GLY A 147 4.70 1.18 19.87
CA GLY A 147 5.44 -0.03 19.52
C GLY A 147 6.57 -0.35 20.51
N THR A 148 6.95 -1.64 20.58
CA THR A 148 8.12 -2.12 21.34
C THR A 148 8.86 -3.13 20.46
N PRO A 149 10.01 -2.75 19.87
CA PRO A 149 10.63 -1.41 19.90
C PRO A 149 9.75 -0.36 19.17
N ILE A 150 10.02 0.92 19.46
CA ILE A 150 9.24 2.04 18.89
C ILE A 150 9.25 2.01 17.36
N HIS A 151 8.12 2.31 16.73
CA HIS A 151 8.02 2.35 15.27
C HIS A 151 8.71 3.59 14.71
N LEU A 152 9.33 3.45 13.53
CA LEU A 152 10.01 4.52 12.84
C LEU A 152 9.24 4.94 11.59
N MET A 153 9.33 6.21 11.24
CA MET A 153 8.67 6.81 10.08
C MET A 153 9.65 7.61 9.24
N ARG A 154 9.42 7.61 7.91
CA ARG A 154 10.13 8.41 6.94
C ARG A 154 9.16 9.05 5.95
N ARG A 155 9.55 10.17 5.37
CA ARG A 155 8.77 10.83 4.32
C ARG A 155 8.83 10.01 3.03
N LEU A 156 7.70 10.00 2.29
CA LEU A 156 7.60 9.49 0.91
C LEU A 156 7.36 10.66 -0.04
N THR A 157 8.08 10.65 -1.17
CA THR A 157 7.93 11.62 -2.26
C THR A 157 8.20 10.94 -3.60
N LEU A 158 7.81 11.60 -4.68
CA LEU A 158 8.27 11.26 -6.01
C LEU A 158 9.56 12.02 -6.30
N GLU A 159 10.61 11.30 -6.67
CA GLU A 159 11.93 11.89 -6.97
C GLU A 159 12.45 11.35 -8.31
N ASN A 160 13.43 12.04 -8.89
CA ASN A 160 14.05 11.57 -10.12
C ASN A 160 14.73 10.21 -9.91
N CYS A 161 14.30 9.20 -10.69
CA CYS A 161 14.77 7.84 -10.55
C CYS A 161 16.26 7.69 -10.82
N ALA A 162 16.80 8.43 -11.80
CA ALA A 162 18.20 8.29 -12.23
C ALA A 162 19.18 8.80 -11.16
N THR A 163 18.79 9.83 -10.41
CA THR A 163 19.66 10.45 -9.40
C THR A 163 19.46 9.87 -7.99
N THR A 164 18.39 9.14 -7.76
CA THR A 164 18.10 8.54 -6.44
C THR A 164 18.83 7.23 -6.23
N LYS A 165 19.49 7.06 -5.09
CA LYS A 165 20.18 5.80 -4.72
C LYS A 165 19.19 4.64 -4.57
N GLY A 166 19.53 3.46 -5.10
CA GLY A 166 18.66 2.28 -5.12
C GLY A 166 18.07 1.89 -3.76
N LYS A 167 18.83 2.01 -2.67
CA LYS A 167 18.37 1.65 -1.32
C LYS A 167 17.15 2.47 -0.83
N TYR A 168 16.80 3.58 -1.47
CA TYR A 168 15.67 4.43 -1.10
C TYR A 168 14.47 4.32 -2.05
N LYS A 169 14.60 3.58 -3.17
CA LYS A 169 13.58 3.54 -4.24
C LYS A 169 13.20 2.14 -4.73
N HIS A 170 13.86 1.09 -4.25
CA HIS A 170 13.53 -0.27 -4.66
C HIS A 170 12.49 -0.89 -3.72
N TRP A 171 11.37 -1.31 -4.29
CA TRP A 171 10.19 -1.82 -3.61
C TRP A 171 9.86 -3.24 -4.03
N ARG A 172 9.16 -3.96 -3.19
CA ARG A 172 8.60 -5.28 -3.48
C ARG A 172 7.27 -5.45 -2.78
N LEU A 173 6.47 -6.39 -3.22
CA LEU A 173 5.35 -6.88 -2.43
C LEU A 173 5.90 -7.79 -1.33
N GLY A 174 5.44 -7.59 -0.12
CA GLY A 174 5.70 -8.47 1.01
C GLY A 174 4.92 -9.78 0.85
N ASN A 175 5.49 -10.86 1.34
CA ASN A 175 4.81 -12.16 1.40
C ASN A 175 3.94 -12.24 2.66
#